data_ef189d939b023dbaf4352d57789d796b
#
_entry.id   ef189d939b023dbaf4352d57789d796b
#
_cell.length_a   1.000
_cell.length_b   1.000
_cell.length_c   1.000
_cell.angle_alpha   90.00
_cell.angle_beta   90.00
_cell.angle_gamma   90.00
#
_symmetry.space_group_name_H-M   'P 1'
#
loop_
_entity.id
_entity.type
_entity.pdbx_description
1 polymer ?
#
loop_
_entity_poly.entity_id
_entity_poly.type
_entity_poly.pdbx_seq_one_letter_code
_entity_poly.pdbx_strand_id
1 'polypeptide(L)'
;MLPRADLLQGAEYRETLARVLDLGEQALKTWQVVWSDFLSPPEIAEVQARLRNLTELQVGAWGGYPQAERQRLALARSEVGLDVRDPKPDPEGIPLAAIQIQGNFLFDPATHRDFLGALLGAGIAREKVGDILVLGDSGAQAIVVPEMVDYLALNLTQVRTVPVKVSRILLSQLNIQPPRVKSITSVEASLRLDAVASAGFGISRSKMVEEIQRGEVRVNWKPITQASYTVGPQDWIAIRGRGRLQIEEVAETK
;
A
#
# COMPACT_ATOMS: atom_id res chain seq x y z
N MET A 1 -1.85 -21.53 19.36
CA MET A 1 -1.53 -21.88 17.96
C MET A 1 -2.66 -21.36 17.10
N LEU A 2 -2.36 -20.53 16.11
CA LEU A 2 -3.38 -19.90 15.27
C LEU A 2 -4.12 -20.96 14.43
N PRO A 3 -5.43 -20.78 14.12
CA PRO A 3 -6.22 -21.70 13.28
C PRO A 3 -5.85 -21.53 11.80
N ARG A 4 -4.62 -21.93 11.46
CA ARG A 4 -3.97 -21.65 10.17
C ARG A 4 -4.76 -22.18 8.96
N ALA A 5 -5.31 -23.38 9.05
CA ALA A 5 -6.06 -23.99 7.96
C ALA A 5 -7.29 -23.15 7.57
N ASP A 6 -8.06 -22.74 8.59
CA ASP A 6 -9.27 -21.93 8.39
C ASP A 6 -8.96 -20.53 7.86
N LEU A 7 -7.89 -19.89 8.40
CA LEU A 7 -7.47 -18.57 7.98
C LEU A 7 -6.96 -18.54 6.53
N LEU A 8 -6.31 -19.60 6.07
CA LEU A 8 -5.79 -19.72 4.70
C LEU A 8 -6.83 -20.19 3.69
N GLN A 9 -7.99 -20.68 4.11
CA GLN A 9 -9.01 -21.17 3.21
C GLN A 9 -9.59 -20.01 2.37
N GLY A 10 -9.53 -20.12 1.04
CA GLY A 10 -10.04 -19.10 0.11
C GLY A 10 -9.32 -17.77 0.18
N ALA A 11 -8.07 -17.72 0.67
CA ALA A 11 -7.26 -16.51 0.66
C ALA A 11 -6.74 -16.22 -0.76
N GLU A 12 -6.88 -14.97 -1.21
CA GLU A 12 -6.33 -14.47 -2.48
C GLU A 12 -4.80 -14.36 -2.40
N TYR A 13 -4.29 -13.80 -1.30
CA TYR A 13 -2.85 -13.61 -1.04
C TYR A 13 -2.32 -14.66 -0.06
N ARG A 14 -2.55 -15.94 -0.41
CA ARG A 14 -2.27 -17.08 0.47
C ARG A 14 -0.84 -17.13 1.01
N GLU A 15 0.16 -16.84 0.17
CA GLU A 15 1.58 -16.87 0.58
C GLU A 15 1.91 -15.74 1.55
N THR A 16 1.43 -14.53 1.27
CA THR A 16 1.59 -13.38 2.16
C THR A 16 0.93 -13.64 3.50
N LEU A 17 -0.33 -14.12 3.48
CA LEU A 17 -1.05 -14.46 4.71
C LEU A 17 -0.34 -15.55 5.50
N ALA A 18 0.19 -16.58 4.85
CA ALA A 18 0.94 -17.65 5.52
C ALA A 18 2.17 -17.12 6.25
N ARG A 19 2.96 -16.23 5.59
CA ARG A 19 4.12 -15.57 6.22
C ARG A 19 3.71 -14.70 7.41
N VAL A 20 2.61 -13.95 7.27
CA VAL A 20 2.10 -13.12 8.37
C VAL A 20 1.62 -13.96 9.55
N LEU A 21 1.01 -15.13 9.30
CA LEU A 21 0.63 -16.06 10.37
C LEU A 21 1.86 -16.61 11.10
N ASP A 22 2.96 -16.92 10.39
CA ASP A 22 4.20 -17.36 11.01
C ASP A 22 4.78 -16.27 11.94
N LEU A 23 4.76 -15.01 11.48
CA LEU A 23 5.17 -13.86 12.30
C LEU A 23 4.24 -13.64 13.50
N GLY A 24 2.92 -13.82 13.32
CA GLY A 24 1.95 -13.76 14.42
C GLY A 24 2.22 -14.83 15.49
N GLU A 25 2.48 -16.07 15.08
CA GLU A 25 2.87 -17.12 16.03
C GLU A 25 4.19 -16.82 16.74
N GLN A 26 5.16 -16.22 16.04
CA GLN A 26 6.40 -15.75 16.65
C GLN A 26 6.12 -14.68 17.71
N ALA A 27 5.32 -13.66 17.39
CA ALA A 27 4.96 -12.59 18.33
C ALA A 27 4.25 -13.16 19.58
N LEU A 28 3.33 -14.10 19.39
CA LEU A 28 2.64 -14.78 20.50
C LEU A 28 3.58 -15.59 21.40
N LYS A 29 4.63 -16.19 20.84
CA LYS A 29 5.61 -16.99 21.60
C LYS A 29 6.67 -16.15 22.31
N THR A 30 7.13 -15.08 21.65
CA THR A 30 8.29 -14.29 22.14
C THR A 30 7.90 -13.08 22.97
N TRP A 31 6.62 -12.69 22.98
CA TRP A 31 6.13 -11.46 23.63
C TRP A 31 6.77 -10.18 23.04
N GLN A 32 7.26 -10.25 21.82
CA GLN A 32 7.89 -9.14 21.13
C GLN A 32 7.00 -8.66 19.98
N VAL A 33 7.16 -7.39 19.60
CA VAL A 33 6.59 -6.86 18.37
C VAL A 33 7.40 -7.40 17.19
N VAL A 34 6.72 -8.05 16.26
CA VAL A 34 7.33 -8.62 15.05
C VAL A 34 6.78 -7.89 13.83
N TRP A 35 7.66 -7.56 12.89
CA TRP A 35 7.28 -6.79 11.71
C TRP A 35 7.34 -7.65 10.44
N SER A 36 6.32 -7.49 9.57
CA SER A 36 6.34 -8.06 8.23
C SER A 36 7.26 -7.26 7.30
N ASP A 37 7.50 -7.75 6.11
CA ASP A 37 7.94 -6.94 4.99
C ASP A 37 6.83 -5.98 4.51
N PHE A 38 7.11 -5.11 3.53
CA PHE A 38 6.11 -4.21 2.97
C PHE A 38 5.04 -4.97 2.17
N LEU A 39 3.80 -4.74 2.52
CA LEU A 39 2.62 -5.27 1.86
C LEU A 39 1.92 -4.19 1.05
N SER A 40 1.24 -4.60 0.00
CA SER A 40 0.34 -3.74 -0.77
C SER A 40 -1.01 -3.55 -0.05
N PRO A 41 -1.78 -2.50 -0.37
CA PRO A 41 -3.07 -2.27 0.25
C PRO A 41 -4.04 -3.45 0.22
N PRO A 42 -4.19 -4.21 -0.90
CA PRO A 42 -5.07 -5.38 -0.91
C PRO A 42 -4.58 -6.52 -0.02
N GLU A 43 -3.27 -6.75 0.07
CA GLU A 43 -2.69 -7.74 1.00
C GLU A 43 -2.96 -7.36 2.45
N ILE A 44 -2.77 -6.09 2.80
CA ILE A 44 -3.06 -5.56 4.15
C ILE A 44 -4.53 -5.75 4.49
N ALA A 45 -5.43 -5.39 3.57
CA ALA A 45 -6.86 -5.52 3.77
C ALA A 45 -7.29 -6.99 3.99
N GLU A 46 -6.75 -7.93 3.22
CA GLU A 46 -7.02 -9.35 3.42
C GLU A 46 -6.51 -9.84 4.77
N VAL A 47 -5.26 -9.54 5.11
CA VAL A 47 -4.67 -9.94 6.38
C VAL A 47 -5.47 -9.38 7.56
N GLN A 48 -5.77 -8.09 7.56
CA GLN A 48 -6.55 -7.46 8.62
C GLN A 48 -7.96 -8.05 8.76
N ALA A 49 -8.63 -8.34 7.64
CA ALA A 49 -9.95 -8.96 7.64
C ALA A 49 -9.92 -10.38 8.23
N ARG A 50 -8.89 -11.16 7.90
CA ARG A 50 -8.72 -12.55 8.40
C ARG A 50 -8.33 -12.60 9.86
N LEU A 51 -7.48 -11.69 10.33
CA LEU A 51 -6.95 -11.70 11.70
C LEU A 51 -7.83 -10.94 12.70
N ARG A 52 -8.80 -10.18 12.24
CA ARG A 52 -9.64 -9.29 13.06
C ARG A 52 -10.33 -9.96 14.25
N ASN A 53 -10.64 -11.25 14.16
CA ASN A 53 -11.33 -12.01 15.19
C ASN A 53 -10.36 -12.72 16.18
N LEU A 54 -9.06 -12.58 15.98
CA LEU A 54 -8.04 -13.13 16.88
C LEU A 54 -7.80 -12.16 18.03
N THR A 55 -8.43 -12.40 19.17
CA THR A 55 -8.38 -11.49 20.34
C THR A 55 -7.02 -11.45 21.02
N GLU A 56 -6.20 -12.49 20.86
CA GLU A 56 -4.85 -12.58 21.43
C GLU A 56 -3.76 -11.89 20.61
N LEU A 57 -4.06 -11.49 19.35
CA LEU A 57 -3.10 -10.90 18.43
C LEU A 57 -3.55 -9.51 18.00
N GLN A 58 -2.74 -8.50 18.25
CA GLN A 58 -2.91 -7.17 17.70
C GLN A 58 -2.13 -7.03 16.40
N VAL A 59 -2.74 -6.35 15.42
CA VAL A 59 -2.14 -6.07 14.11
C VAL A 59 -2.27 -4.58 13.82
N GLY A 60 -1.13 -3.91 13.72
CA GLY A 60 -1.02 -2.53 13.27
C GLY A 60 -0.36 -2.46 11.90
N ALA A 61 -0.55 -1.37 11.16
CA ALA A 61 0.06 -1.15 9.87
C ALA A 61 0.68 0.25 9.79
N TRP A 62 1.94 0.33 9.31
CA TRP A 62 2.64 1.60 9.15
C TRP A 62 3.62 1.57 7.98
N GLY A 63 3.66 2.65 7.20
CA GLY A 63 4.52 2.78 6.03
C GLY A 63 5.45 4.00 6.05
N GLY A 64 5.62 4.66 7.22
CA GLY A 64 6.51 5.79 7.40
C GLY A 64 5.83 7.16 7.40
N TYR A 65 4.60 7.25 6.89
CA TYR A 65 3.76 8.46 6.93
C TYR A 65 2.27 8.08 6.83
N PRO A 66 1.32 8.96 7.23
CA PRO A 66 -0.10 8.60 7.36
C PRO A 66 -0.79 8.08 6.09
N GLN A 67 -0.38 8.57 4.91
CA GLN A 67 -1.00 8.21 3.62
C GLN A 67 -0.20 7.15 2.85
N ALA A 68 0.76 6.49 3.50
CA ALA A 68 1.58 5.48 2.85
C ALA A 68 0.72 4.33 2.30
N GLU A 69 0.92 4.01 1.02
CA GLU A 69 0.19 2.91 0.38
C GLU A 69 0.78 1.57 0.78
N ARG A 70 2.09 1.44 0.70
CA ARG A 70 2.77 0.24 1.12
C ARG A 70 3.18 0.35 2.58
N GLN A 71 2.77 -0.62 3.37
CA GLN A 71 2.99 -0.60 4.81
C GLN A 71 3.55 -1.94 5.28
N ARG A 72 4.28 -1.91 6.37
CA ARG A 72 4.64 -3.10 7.14
C ARG A 72 3.59 -3.34 8.22
N LEU A 73 3.32 -4.59 8.51
CA LEU A 73 2.45 -4.96 9.62
C LEU A 73 3.31 -5.19 10.87
N ALA A 74 2.91 -4.57 11.95
CA ALA A 74 3.37 -4.88 13.30
C ALA A 74 2.41 -5.89 13.92
N LEU A 75 2.93 -7.00 14.42
CA LEU A 75 2.17 -8.03 15.10
C LEU A 75 2.68 -8.16 16.53
N ALA A 76 1.78 -8.17 17.49
CA ALA A 76 2.11 -8.33 18.91
C ALA A 76 0.98 -9.04 19.65
N ARG A 77 1.29 -9.56 20.84
CA ARG A 77 0.24 -9.98 21.76
C ARG A 77 -0.60 -8.77 22.20
N SER A 78 -1.87 -9.01 22.44
CA SER A 78 -2.80 -7.95 22.87
C SER A 78 -2.36 -7.27 24.17
N GLU A 79 -1.68 -7.99 25.04
CA GLU A 79 -1.20 -7.48 26.34
C GLU A 79 0.04 -6.58 26.22
N VAL A 80 0.78 -6.65 25.10
CA VAL A 80 1.97 -5.82 24.85
C VAL A 80 1.57 -4.38 24.50
N GLY A 81 0.43 -4.19 23.84
CA GLY A 81 -0.06 -2.91 23.35
C GLY A 81 0.73 -2.44 22.12
N LEU A 82 0.03 -2.21 21.02
CA LEU A 82 0.59 -1.62 19.81
C LEU A 82 0.04 -0.21 19.63
N ASP A 83 0.87 0.80 19.82
CA ASP A 83 0.58 2.13 19.32
C ASP A 83 1.34 2.38 18.01
N VAL A 84 0.74 1.94 16.91
CA VAL A 84 1.34 2.07 15.57
C VAL A 84 1.00 3.42 14.94
N ARG A 85 0.04 4.17 15.52
CA ARG A 85 -0.47 5.43 14.94
C ARG A 85 0.27 6.67 15.45
N ASP A 86 0.84 6.56 16.63
CA ASP A 86 1.74 7.56 17.20
C ASP A 86 3.02 6.84 17.64
N PRO A 87 3.85 6.43 16.67
CA PRO A 87 5.17 5.99 17.02
C PRO A 87 5.85 7.22 17.64
N LYS A 88 5.93 7.28 18.97
CA LYS A 88 6.90 8.18 19.60
C LYS A 88 8.17 8.05 18.76
N PRO A 89 8.82 9.15 18.39
CA PRO A 89 10.01 9.10 17.56
C PRO A 89 11.15 8.46 18.36
N ASP A 90 10.96 7.19 18.68
CA ASP A 90 12.03 6.34 19.12
C ASP A 90 12.65 5.80 17.83
N PRO A 91 13.82 6.30 17.43
CA PRO A 91 14.46 5.88 16.18
C PRO A 91 14.74 4.38 16.14
N GLU A 92 14.71 3.71 17.29
CA GLU A 92 15.00 2.27 17.42
C GLU A 92 13.75 1.38 17.34
N GLY A 93 12.54 1.94 17.45
CA GLY A 93 11.31 1.13 17.58
C GLY A 93 10.64 0.73 16.26
N ILE A 94 10.78 1.50 15.18
CA ILE A 94 10.12 1.23 13.90
C ILE A 94 11.16 0.82 12.86
N PRO A 95 11.12 -0.41 12.34
CA PRO A 95 12.10 -0.89 11.37
C PRO A 95 11.82 -0.34 9.97
N LEU A 96 11.84 0.99 9.82
CA LEU A 96 11.71 1.72 8.57
C LEU A 96 12.87 2.69 8.42
N ALA A 97 13.35 2.84 7.21
CA ALA A 97 14.34 3.83 6.84
C ALA A 97 13.89 4.60 5.59
N ALA A 98 14.25 5.87 5.53
CA ALA A 98 14.07 6.67 4.34
C ALA A 98 15.41 6.91 3.66
N ILE A 99 15.42 6.87 2.34
CA ILE A 99 16.58 7.18 1.50
C ILE A 99 16.23 8.28 0.51
N GLN A 100 17.22 9.13 0.22
CA GLN A 100 17.23 10.07 -0.89
C GLN A 100 18.02 9.46 -2.05
N ILE A 101 17.40 9.38 -3.24
CA ILE A 101 18.06 9.00 -4.50
C ILE A 101 18.22 10.29 -5.29
N GLN A 102 19.40 10.89 -5.24
CA GLN A 102 19.67 12.19 -5.82
C GLN A 102 20.38 12.06 -7.17
N GLY A 103 19.87 12.75 -8.20
CA GLY A 103 20.45 12.83 -9.53
C GLY A 103 19.91 14.04 -10.27
N ASN A 104 20.49 14.37 -11.44
CA ASN A 104 19.99 15.44 -12.29
C ASN A 104 19.15 14.86 -13.45
N PHE A 105 17.84 14.86 -13.25
CA PHE A 105 16.85 14.30 -14.18
C PHE A 105 16.25 15.32 -15.14
N LEU A 106 16.80 16.54 -15.19
CA LEU A 106 16.29 17.63 -16.04
C LEU A 106 16.20 17.24 -17.54
N PHE A 107 17.20 16.49 -18.03
CA PHE A 107 17.27 16.09 -19.45
C PHE A 107 16.85 14.64 -19.71
N ASP A 108 16.70 13.82 -18.68
CA ASP A 108 16.19 12.45 -18.75
C ASP A 108 15.22 12.20 -17.59
N PRO A 109 13.99 12.75 -17.67
CA PRO A 109 13.00 12.65 -16.59
C PRO A 109 12.68 11.20 -16.24
N ALA A 110 12.75 10.87 -14.97
CA ALA A 110 12.44 9.53 -14.45
C ALA A 110 11.08 9.51 -13.72
N THR A 111 10.36 8.44 -13.95
CA THR A 111 9.06 8.16 -13.34
C THR A 111 9.20 7.25 -12.13
N HIS A 112 8.12 7.10 -11.36
CA HIS A 112 8.04 6.11 -10.28
C HIS A 112 8.48 4.70 -10.74
N ARG A 113 8.11 4.31 -11.97
CA ARG A 113 8.46 3.00 -12.54
C ARG A 113 9.96 2.85 -12.76
N ASP A 114 10.63 3.91 -13.18
CA ASP A 114 12.08 3.90 -13.43
C ASP A 114 12.85 3.77 -12.12
N PHE A 115 12.46 4.51 -11.07
CA PHE A 115 13.06 4.37 -9.74
C PHE A 115 12.82 2.99 -9.14
N LEU A 116 11.59 2.47 -9.24
CA LEU A 116 11.29 1.10 -8.80
C LEU A 116 12.12 0.08 -9.57
N GLY A 117 12.20 0.20 -10.90
CA GLY A 117 13.00 -0.68 -11.74
C GLY A 117 14.48 -0.67 -11.36
N ALA A 118 15.04 0.51 -11.05
CA ALA A 118 16.42 0.65 -10.61
C ALA A 118 16.67 0.01 -9.23
N LEU A 119 15.76 0.20 -8.28
CA LEU A 119 15.83 -0.46 -6.96
C LEU A 119 15.80 -1.98 -7.08
N LEU A 120 14.87 -2.53 -7.87
CA LEU A 120 14.79 -3.97 -8.11
C LEU A 120 15.97 -4.48 -8.91
N GLY A 121 16.45 -3.72 -9.90
CA GLY A 121 17.63 -4.02 -10.69
C GLY A 121 18.93 -4.03 -9.87
N ALA A 122 18.98 -3.28 -8.77
CA ALA A 122 20.05 -3.36 -7.79
C ALA A 122 20.03 -4.66 -6.95
N GLY A 123 19.04 -5.55 -7.16
CA GLY A 123 18.96 -6.87 -6.53
C GLY A 123 18.13 -6.95 -5.26
N ILE A 124 17.38 -5.90 -4.89
CA ILE A 124 16.48 -5.97 -3.74
C ILE A 124 15.09 -6.46 -4.14
N ALA A 125 14.46 -7.22 -3.27
CA ALA A 125 13.11 -7.72 -3.47
C ALA A 125 12.07 -6.60 -3.28
N ARG A 126 10.93 -6.69 -4.01
CA ARG A 126 9.86 -5.68 -3.97
C ARG A 126 9.29 -5.46 -2.57
N GLU A 127 9.22 -6.50 -1.78
CA GLU A 127 8.73 -6.47 -0.40
C GLU A 127 9.66 -5.72 0.57
N LYS A 128 10.90 -5.43 0.17
CA LYS A 128 11.84 -4.61 0.96
C LYS A 128 11.67 -3.11 0.70
N VAL A 129 10.82 -2.74 -0.27
CA VAL A 129 10.59 -1.35 -0.70
C VAL A 129 9.14 -0.95 -0.41
N GLY A 130 8.98 0.13 0.34
CA GLY A 130 7.72 0.82 0.57
C GLY A 130 7.34 1.74 -0.58
N ASP A 131 6.91 2.96 -0.23
CA ASP A 131 6.55 3.98 -1.20
C ASP A 131 7.78 4.70 -1.77
N ILE A 132 7.65 5.16 -3.00
CA ILE A 132 8.64 5.96 -3.72
C ILE A 132 8.00 7.31 -4.05
N LEU A 133 8.60 8.38 -3.56
CA LEU A 133 8.16 9.76 -3.74
C LEU A 133 9.06 10.44 -4.77
N VAL A 134 8.54 10.61 -5.99
CA VAL A 134 9.30 11.26 -7.08
C VAL A 134 9.34 12.77 -6.87
N LEU A 135 10.54 13.36 -6.90
CA LEU A 135 10.79 14.79 -6.65
C LEU A 135 11.10 15.57 -7.96
N GLY A 136 10.59 15.10 -9.09
CA GLY A 136 10.86 15.71 -10.39
C GLY A 136 12.34 15.60 -10.76
N ASP A 137 12.95 16.73 -11.16
CA ASP A 137 14.32 16.77 -11.66
C ASP A 137 15.40 16.46 -10.61
N SER A 138 15.05 16.45 -9.33
CA SER A 138 15.98 16.21 -8.21
C SER A 138 16.14 14.73 -7.87
N GLY A 139 15.30 13.85 -8.41
CA GLY A 139 15.34 12.41 -8.13
C GLY A 139 14.12 11.91 -7.37
N ALA A 140 14.32 11.07 -6.36
CA ALA A 140 13.24 10.50 -5.56
C ALA A 140 13.67 10.26 -4.10
N GLN A 141 12.67 10.11 -3.24
CA GLN A 141 12.82 9.52 -1.91
C GLN A 141 12.13 8.17 -1.89
N ALA A 142 12.66 7.22 -1.15
CA ALA A 142 12.02 5.93 -0.98
C ALA A 142 12.08 5.47 0.48
N ILE A 143 11.06 4.73 0.89
CA ILE A 143 11.03 4.07 2.19
C ILE A 143 11.42 2.62 1.96
N VAL A 144 12.35 2.13 2.77
CA VAL A 144 12.91 0.78 2.65
C VAL A 144 13.05 0.14 4.03
N VAL A 145 13.26 -1.17 4.08
CA VAL A 145 13.70 -1.81 5.33
C VAL A 145 15.12 -1.32 5.68
N PRO A 146 15.44 -1.09 6.97
CA PRO A 146 16.71 -0.48 7.38
C PRO A 146 17.97 -1.20 6.88
N GLU A 147 17.90 -2.52 6.76
CA GLU A 147 19.01 -3.37 6.34
C GLU A 147 19.44 -3.14 4.88
N MET A 148 18.55 -2.52 4.07
CA MET A 148 18.84 -2.25 2.65
C MET A 148 19.51 -0.90 2.42
N VAL A 149 19.62 -0.03 3.42
CA VAL A 149 20.12 1.34 3.24
C VAL A 149 21.56 1.36 2.75
N ASP A 150 22.45 0.68 3.47
CA ASP A 150 23.89 0.68 3.15
C ASP A 150 24.14 -0.08 1.83
N TYR A 151 23.40 -1.15 1.61
CA TYR A 151 23.46 -1.90 0.35
C TYR A 151 23.09 -1.00 -0.84
N LEU A 152 21.99 -0.26 -0.74
CA LEU A 152 21.53 0.65 -1.81
C LEU A 152 22.47 1.84 -1.99
N ALA A 153 23.07 2.36 -0.91
CA ALA A 153 24.03 3.44 -1.00
C ALA A 153 25.30 3.04 -1.81
N LEU A 154 25.65 1.76 -1.79
CA LEU A 154 26.80 1.24 -2.52
C LEU A 154 26.45 0.75 -3.95
N ASN A 155 25.27 0.17 -4.15
CA ASN A 155 24.95 -0.57 -5.36
C ASN A 155 23.99 0.16 -6.32
N LEU A 156 23.15 1.11 -5.83
CA LEU A 156 22.29 1.88 -6.70
C LEU A 156 23.01 3.13 -7.20
N THR A 157 23.71 2.99 -8.31
CA THR A 157 24.56 4.06 -8.88
C THR A 157 23.93 4.78 -10.07
N GLN A 158 22.81 4.26 -10.62
CA GLN A 158 22.18 4.80 -11.82
C GLN A 158 20.67 4.53 -11.83
N VAL A 159 19.90 5.50 -12.34
CA VAL A 159 18.48 5.35 -12.68
C VAL A 159 18.30 5.79 -14.12
N ARG A 160 17.81 4.92 -15.02
CA ARG A 160 17.85 5.11 -16.47
C ARG A 160 19.29 5.38 -16.92
N THR A 161 19.54 6.57 -17.51
CA THR A 161 20.88 7.02 -17.92
C THR A 161 21.55 7.95 -16.92
N VAL A 162 20.84 8.34 -15.85
CA VAL A 162 21.29 9.35 -14.89
C VAL A 162 22.06 8.70 -13.75
N PRO A 163 23.32 9.08 -13.52
CA PRO A 163 24.06 8.70 -12.32
C PRO A 163 23.37 9.26 -11.06
N VAL A 164 23.26 8.44 -10.02
CA VAL A 164 22.62 8.85 -8.77
C VAL A 164 23.50 8.56 -7.56
N LYS A 165 23.27 9.33 -6.50
CA LYS A 165 23.81 9.08 -5.17
C LYS A 165 22.67 8.79 -4.21
N VAL A 166 22.81 7.72 -3.45
CA VAL A 166 21.86 7.33 -2.40
C VAL A 166 22.41 7.71 -1.05
N SER A 167 21.58 8.32 -0.21
CA SER A 167 21.91 8.66 1.18
C SER A 167 20.71 8.43 2.10
N ARG A 168 20.97 8.05 3.34
CA ARG A 168 19.94 7.94 4.36
C ARG A 168 19.43 9.34 4.74
N ILE A 169 18.14 9.45 4.95
CA ILE A 169 17.47 10.65 5.47
C ILE A 169 16.55 10.26 6.63
N LEU A 170 16.10 11.23 7.42
CA LEU A 170 15.09 11.01 8.44
C LEU A 170 13.69 10.85 7.80
N LEU A 171 12.81 10.05 8.39
CA LEU A 171 11.40 9.94 7.94
C LEU A 171 10.70 11.32 7.95
N SER A 172 11.05 12.21 8.86
CA SER A 172 10.53 13.58 8.92
C SER A 172 10.98 14.49 7.77
N GLN A 173 11.98 14.07 6.99
CA GLN A 173 12.48 14.79 5.82
C GLN A 173 11.83 14.31 4.51
N LEU A 174 10.90 13.37 4.59
CA LEU A 174 10.12 12.94 3.42
C LEU A 174 9.30 14.11 2.87
N ASN A 175 9.42 14.36 1.59
CA ASN A 175 8.63 15.36 0.89
C ASN A 175 7.27 14.76 0.46
N ILE A 176 6.38 14.66 1.43
CA ILE A 176 5.05 14.09 1.24
C ILE A 176 4.17 15.16 0.57
N GLN A 177 3.88 14.97 -0.71
CA GLN A 177 2.93 15.82 -1.39
C GLN A 177 1.50 15.37 -1.04
N PRO A 178 0.58 16.31 -0.76
CA PRO A 178 -0.81 15.96 -0.56
C PRO A 178 -1.33 15.24 -1.83
N PRO A 179 -2.15 14.19 -1.66
CA PRO A 179 -2.69 13.48 -2.81
C PRO A 179 -3.47 14.47 -3.69
N ARG A 180 -3.23 14.41 -5.00
CA ARG A 180 -4.02 15.19 -5.96
C ARG A 180 -5.40 14.57 -6.07
N VAL A 181 -6.32 15.03 -5.25
CA VAL A 181 -7.71 14.58 -5.25
C VAL A 181 -8.52 15.49 -6.17
N LYS A 182 -9.40 14.90 -6.96
CA LYS A 182 -10.41 15.61 -7.72
C LYS A 182 -11.77 15.13 -7.24
N SER A 183 -12.55 16.01 -6.62
CA SER A 183 -13.92 15.70 -6.27
C SER A 183 -14.79 15.79 -7.54
N ILE A 184 -15.65 14.78 -7.73
CA ILE A 184 -16.58 14.67 -8.83
C ILE A 184 -17.96 14.46 -8.23
N THR A 185 -18.93 15.29 -8.63
CA THR A 185 -20.33 15.08 -8.30
C THR A 185 -21.06 14.55 -9.52
N SER A 186 -21.80 13.47 -9.37
CA SER A 186 -22.67 12.93 -10.43
C SER A 186 -24.05 12.59 -9.86
N VAL A 187 -25.04 12.52 -10.74
CA VAL A 187 -26.40 12.08 -10.38
C VAL A 187 -26.66 10.77 -11.08
N GLU A 188 -26.80 9.72 -10.29
CA GLU A 188 -27.02 8.37 -10.80
C GLU A 188 -28.37 7.83 -10.30
N ALA A 189 -29.03 7.07 -11.16
CA ALA A 189 -30.36 6.49 -10.83
C ALA A 189 -30.27 5.42 -9.72
N SER A 190 -29.09 4.92 -9.41
CA SER A 190 -28.85 3.91 -8.38
C SER A 190 -27.38 3.83 -8.00
N LEU A 191 -27.11 3.29 -6.81
CA LEU A 191 -25.74 3.04 -6.30
C LEU A 191 -25.11 1.76 -6.88
N ARG A 192 -25.43 1.42 -8.10
CA ARG A 192 -24.81 0.28 -8.78
C ARG A 192 -23.37 0.58 -9.14
N LEU A 193 -22.50 -0.40 -8.99
CA LEU A 193 -21.08 -0.27 -9.30
C LEU A 193 -20.82 0.20 -10.73
N ASP A 194 -21.57 -0.36 -11.71
CA ASP A 194 -21.44 0.02 -13.12
C ASP A 194 -21.80 1.49 -13.38
N ALA A 195 -22.77 2.05 -12.67
CA ALA A 195 -23.17 3.44 -12.80
C ALA A 195 -22.16 4.37 -12.11
N VAL A 196 -21.93 4.17 -10.82
CA VAL A 196 -21.06 5.03 -10.01
C VAL A 196 -19.62 5.03 -10.54
N ALA A 197 -19.08 3.84 -10.86
CA ALA A 197 -17.72 3.74 -11.37
C ALA A 197 -17.57 4.35 -12.77
N SER A 198 -18.56 4.19 -13.68
CA SER A 198 -18.50 4.82 -15.02
C SER A 198 -18.44 6.34 -14.94
N ALA A 199 -19.25 6.94 -14.06
CA ALA A 199 -19.24 8.38 -13.82
C ALA A 199 -17.90 8.84 -13.22
N GLY A 200 -17.42 8.17 -12.18
CA GLY A 200 -16.17 8.55 -11.48
C GLY A 200 -14.92 8.40 -12.32
N PHE A 201 -14.82 7.36 -13.16
CA PHE A 201 -13.66 7.15 -14.06
C PHE A 201 -13.82 7.79 -15.44
N GLY A 202 -14.96 8.39 -15.74
CA GLY A 202 -15.21 9.06 -17.02
C GLY A 202 -15.18 8.11 -18.22
N ILE A 203 -15.68 6.88 -18.06
CA ILE A 203 -15.81 5.91 -19.17
C ILE A 203 -17.27 5.49 -19.37
N SER A 204 -17.57 4.96 -20.55
CA SER A 204 -18.93 4.52 -20.84
C SER A 204 -19.36 3.36 -19.93
N ARG A 205 -20.65 3.32 -19.59
CA ARG A 205 -21.20 2.26 -18.73
C ARG A 205 -21.00 0.86 -19.31
N SER A 206 -21.12 0.70 -20.64
CA SER A 206 -20.86 -0.58 -21.30
C SER A 206 -19.42 -1.05 -21.10
N LYS A 207 -18.44 -0.14 -21.26
CA LYS A 207 -17.04 -0.44 -21.02
C LYS A 207 -16.76 -0.75 -19.55
N MET A 208 -17.40 -0.05 -18.61
CA MET A 208 -17.30 -0.36 -17.19
C MET A 208 -17.82 -1.75 -16.86
N VAL A 209 -18.97 -2.15 -17.45
CA VAL A 209 -19.51 -3.51 -17.29
C VAL A 209 -18.52 -4.58 -17.76
N GLU A 210 -17.85 -4.35 -18.90
CA GLU A 210 -16.81 -5.27 -19.39
C GLU A 210 -15.64 -5.39 -18.42
N GLU A 211 -15.12 -4.25 -17.89
CA GLU A 211 -14.03 -4.25 -16.90
C GLU A 211 -14.43 -4.98 -15.60
N ILE A 212 -15.67 -4.77 -15.14
CA ILE A 212 -16.21 -5.47 -13.96
C ILE A 212 -16.28 -6.97 -14.21
N GLN A 213 -16.84 -7.40 -15.35
CA GLN A 213 -16.97 -8.82 -15.68
C GLN A 213 -15.63 -9.54 -15.84
N ARG A 214 -14.58 -8.81 -16.24
CA ARG A 214 -13.20 -9.32 -16.30
C ARG A 214 -12.52 -9.40 -14.93
N GLY A 215 -13.16 -8.88 -13.86
CA GLY A 215 -12.56 -8.83 -12.50
C GLY A 215 -11.47 -7.77 -12.32
N GLU A 216 -11.36 -6.81 -13.27
CA GLU A 216 -10.37 -5.71 -13.18
C GLU A 216 -10.80 -4.60 -12.20
N VAL A 217 -12.09 -4.59 -11.81
CA VAL A 217 -12.65 -3.63 -10.85
C VAL A 217 -12.69 -4.24 -9.46
N ARG A 218 -12.12 -3.54 -8.49
CA ARG A 218 -12.11 -3.93 -7.09
C ARG A 218 -12.91 -2.93 -6.25
N VAL A 219 -13.72 -3.44 -5.35
CA VAL A 219 -14.39 -2.64 -4.31
C VAL A 219 -13.80 -3.05 -2.97
N ASN A 220 -13.27 -2.08 -2.22
CA ASN A 220 -12.54 -2.33 -0.97
C ASN A 220 -11.51 -3.45 -1.13
N TRP A 221 -10.74 -3.38 -2.22
CA TRP A 221 -9.67 -4.28 -2.63
C TRP A 221 -10.12 -5.69 -3.08
N LYS A 222 -11.41 -6.03 -2.98
CA LYS A 222 -11.95 -7.30 -3.45
C LYS A 222 -12.40 -7.21 -4.91
N PRO A 223 -12.02 -8.16 -5.78
CA PRO A 223 -12.49 -8.17 -7.15
C PRO A 223 -14.01 -8.41 -7.20
N ILE A 224 -14.71 -7.58 -7.94
CA ILE A 224 -16.16 -7.69 -8.16
C ILE A 224 -16.42 -7.97 -9.63
N THR A 225 -17.18 -9.01 -9.92
CA THR A 225 -17.57 -9.38 -11.28
C THR A 225 -19.04 -9.08 -11.62
N GLN A 226 -19.82 -8.68 -10.61
CA GLN A 226 -21.23 -8.35 -10.75
C GLN A 226 -21.42 -6.84 -10.94
N ALA A 227 -21.83 -6.40 -12.13
CA ALA A 227 -22.04 -4.99 -12.45
C ALA A 227 -23.13 -4.31 -11.61
N SER A 228 -24.11 -5.09 -11.13
CA SER A 228 -25.20 -4.62 -10.25
C SER A 228 -24.81 -4.58 -8.76
N TYR A 229 -23.56 -4.88 -8.41
CA TYR A 229 -23.10 -4.74 -7.03
C TYR A 229 -23.40 -3.35 -6.49
N THR A 230 -23.96 -3.25 -5.29
CA THR A 230 -24.29 -1.98 -4.67
C THR A 230 -23.11 -1.45 -3.88
N VAL A 231 -22.71 -0.22 -4.17
CA VAL A 231 -21.66 0.51 -3.45
C VAL A 231 -22.26 1.58 -2.55
N GLY A 232 -21.53 2.02 -1.55
CA GLY A 232 -21.99 3.00 -0.57
C GLY A 232 -20.92 4.02 -0.14
N PRO A 233 -21.26 4.94 0.76
CA PRO A 233 -20.31 5.89 1.33
C PRO A 233 -19.09 5.17 1.91
N GLN A 234 -17.92 5.78 1.75
CA GLN A 234 -16.61 5.29 2.16
C GLN A 234 -16.07 4.09 1.35
N ASP A 235 -16.83 3.54 0.40
CA ASP A 235 -16.30 2.49 -0.46
C ASP A 235 -15.19 3.03 -1.39
N TRP A 236 -14.13 2.26 -1.51
CA TRP A 236 -13.05 2.47 -2.47
C TRP A 236 -13.27 1.61 -3.71
N ILE A 237 -13.29 2.25 -4.87
CA ILE A 237 -13.35 1.54 -6.17
C ILE A 237 -12.02 1.76 -6.86
N ALA A 238 -11.32 0.67 -7.21
CA ALA A 238 -10.03 0.71 -7.88
C ALA A 238 -10.08 -0.05 -9.20
N ILE A 239 -9.45 0.51 -10.24
CA ILE A 239 -9.28 -0.14 -11.53
C ILE A 239 -7.79 -0.15 -11.87
N ARG A 240 -7.27 -1.32 -12.21
CA ARG A 240 -5.86 -1.49 -12.55
C ARG A 240 -5.48 -0.57 -13.72
N GLY A 241 -4.44 0.25 -13.52
CA GLY A 241 -3.94 1.19 -14.53
C GLY A 241 -4.77 2.47 -14.73
N ARG A 242 -5.89 2.64 -14.01
CA ARG A 242 -6.72 3.85 -14.09
C ARG A 242 -6.79 4.65 -12.79
N GLY A 243 -6.33 4.07 -11.68
CA GLY A 243 -6.37 4.70 -10.36
C GLY A 243 -7.52 4.21 -9.50
N ARG A 244 -7.91 5.04 -8.55
CA ARG A 244 -8.96 4.73 -7.58
C ARG A 244 -9.83 5.94 -7.28
N LEU A 245 -11.05 5.70 -6.86
CA LEU A 245 -11.97 6.71 -6.34
C LEU A 245 -12.56 6.24 -5.01
N GLN A 246 -12.94 7.18 -4.18
CA GLN A 246 -13.67 6.93 -2.95
C GLN A 246 -15.04 7.60 -3.06
N ILE A 247 -16.08 6.92 -2.61
CA ILE A 247 -17.41 7.50 -2.47
C ILE A 247 -17.42 8.25 -1.14
N GLU A 248 -17.40 9.59 -1.19
CA GLU A 248 -17.38 10.42 0.02
C GLU A 248 -18.77 10.51 0.64
N GLU A 249 -19.76 10.86 -0.17
CA GLU A 249 -21.12 11.11 0.28
C GLU A 249 -22.14 10.65 -0.76
N VAL A 250 -23.30 10.25 -0.28
CA VAL A 250 -24.48 9.92 -1.11
C VAL A 250 -25.66 10.71 -0.56
N ALA A 251 -26.25 11.55 -1.42
CA ALA A 251 -27.45 12.31 -1.09
C ALA A 251 -28.58 11.96 -2.07
N GLU A 252 -29.81 11.85 -1.56
CA GLU A 252 -30.99 11.69 -2.42
C GLU A 252 -31.35 13.04 -3.06
N THR A 253 -31.50 13.04 -4.39
CA THR A 253 -32.05 14.21 -5.10
C THR A 253 -33.57 14.20 -4.98
N LYS A 254 -34.11 15.32 -4.52
CA LYS A 254 -35.58 15.55 -4.48
C LYS A 254 -36.15 15.70 -5.87
#